data_7fe4630a1d8eb8251c3e293ffafa4f10
#
_entry.id   7fe4630a1d8eb8251c3e293ffafa4f10
#
_cell.length_a   1.000
_cell.length_b   1.000
_cell.length_c   1.000
_cell.angle_alpha   90.00
_cell.angle_beta   90.00
_cell.angle_gamma   90.00
#
_symmetry.space_group_name_H-M   'P 1'
#
loop_
_entity.id
_entity.type
_entity.pdbx_description
1 polymer ?
#
loop_
_entity_poly.entity_id
_entity_poly.type
_entity_poly.pdbx_seq_one_letter_code
_entity_poly.pdbx_strand_id
1 'polypeptide(L)'
;MSDFSFWDIVRNLLTGLQWTLLLSLVAFIGGGLIGLLVMTMRISNKVFARNVARTYIELFQGTPLLMQLFLVFFGIALLGIDISPWLAAAIALTLFTSAYLAEIWRGCVDSIAHGQWEASASLALNPLEQLRYVILPQALRIAVAPTVGFSVQVVKGTAVTSIIGFTELTKTGGMLANATFEPFMVYGLVALGYFLLCYPLSLSARYLERRLHASA
;
A
#
# COMPACT_ATOMS: atom_id res chain seq x y z
N MET A 1 -12.29 12.89 -37.49
CA MET A 1 -12.34 12.20 -36.21
C MET A 1 -11.48 10.95 -36.39
N SER A 2 -10.39 10.80 -35.63
CA SER A 2 -9.63 9.56 -35.67
C SER A 2 -10.49 8.49 -35.01
N ASP A 3 -11.00 7.54 -35.84
CA ASP A 3 -11.76 6.41 -35.31
C ASP A 3 -10.78 5.55 -34.51
N PHE A 4 -10.82 5.66 -33.19
CA PHE A 4 -10.07 4.76 -32.33
C PHE A 4 -10.58 3.34 -32.55
N SER A 5 -9.71 2.47 -33.06
CA SER A 5 -10.02 1.04 -33.10
C SER A 5 -10.11 0.50 -31.67
N PHE A 6 -10.93 -0.52 -31.47
CA PHE A 6 -10.97 -1.25 -30.18
C PHE A 6 -9.57 -1.66 -29.70
N TRP A 7 -8.68 -2.06 -30.61
CA TRP A 7 -7.30 -2.42 -30.29
C TRP A 7 -6.46 -1.25 -29.84
N ASP A 8 -6.70 -0.03 -30.34
CA ASP A 8 -6.00 1.18 -29.87
C ASP A 8 -6.42 1.50 -28.44
N ILE A 9 -7.70 1.34 -28.11
CA ILE A 9 -8.20 1.51 -26.73
C ILE A 9 -7.53 0.51 -25.79
N VAL A 10 -7.54 -0.78 -26.14
CA VAL A 10 -6.94 -1.83 -25.33
C VAL A 10 -5.44 -1.60 -25.14
N ARG A 11 -4.70 -1.25 -26.18
CA ARG A 11 -3.26 -0.98 -26.11
C ARG A 11 -2.93 0.18 -25.19
N ASN A 12 -3.69 1.27 -25.28
CA ASN A 12 -3.49 2.42 -24.40
C ASN A 12 -3.82 2.07 -22.93
N LEU A 13 -4.91 1.33 -22.68
CA LEU A 13 -5.26 0.86 -21.34
C LEU A 13 -4.20 -0.09 -20.76
N LEU A 14 -3.60 -0.95 -21.58
CA LEU A 14 -2.48 -1.81 -21.14
C LEU A 14 -1.26 -0.98 -20.72
N THR A 15 -0.96 0.11 -21.43
CA THR A 15 0.10 1.05 -21.03
C THR A 15 -0.24 1.73 -19.70
N GLY A 16 -1.47 2.20 -19.52
CA GLY A 16 -1.95 2.74 -18.24
C GLY A 16 -1.87 1.72 -17.10
N LEU A 17 -2.20 0.45 -17.39
CA LEU A 17 -2.11 -0.67 -16.45
C LEU A 17 -0.66 -0.93 -16.00
N GLN A 18 0.31 -0.83 -16.91
CA GLN A 18 1.74 -0.94 -16.57
C GLN A 18 2.17 0.14 -15.57
N TRP A 19 1.72 1.39 -15.77
CA TRP A 19 2.00 2.48 -14.84
C TRP A 19 1.32 2.30 -13.49
N THR A 20 0.09 1.78 -13.46
CA THR A 20 -0.60 1.37 -12.23
C THR A 20 0.22 0.33 -11.45
N LEU A 21 0.70 -0.71 -12.13
CA LEU A 21 1.53 -1.76 -11.53
C LEU A 21 2.86 -1.21 -11.00
N LEU A 22 3.56 -0.41 -11.81
CA LEU A 22 4.85 0.16 -11.44
C LEU A 22 4.71 1.06 -10.21
N LEU A 23 3.72 1.95 -10.19
CA LEU A 23 3.47 2.84 -9.06
C LEU A 23 3.08 2.05 -7.81
N SER A 24 2.23 1.03 -7.94
CA SER A 24 1.86 0.15 -6.84
C SER A 24 3.06 -0.57 -6.24
N LEU A 25 3.95 -1.08 -7.09
CA LEU A 25 5.16 -1.78 -6.66
C LEU A 25 6.12 -0.85 -5.92
N VAL A 26 6.36 0.36 -6.47
CA VAL A 26 7.21 1.38 -5.83
C VAL A 26 6.63 1.77 -4.46
N ALA A 27 5.32 2.05 -4.40
CA ALA A 27 4.65 2.42 -3.16
C ALA A 27 4.67 1.28 -2.13
N PHE A 28 4.50 0.03 -2.57
CA PHE A 28 4.49 -1.14 -1.68
C PHE A 28 5.88 -1.47 -1.15
N ILE A 29 6.92 -1.44 -1.98
CA ILE A 29 8.31 -1.68 -1.55
C ILE A 29 8.79 -0.54 -0.68
N GLY A 30 8.67 0.72 -1.12
CA GLY A 30 9.07 1.89 -0.36
C GLY A 30 8.29 2.02 0.95
N GLY A 31 6.96 1.82 0.89
CA GLY A 31 6.09 1.77 2.05
C GLY A 31 6.44 0.63 3.01
N GLY A 32 6.83 -0.53 2.50
CA GLY A 32 7.31 -1.65 3.30
C GLY A 32 8.58 -1.32 4.07
N LEU A 33 9.57 -0.73 3.40
CA LEU A 33 10.84 -0.33 4.03
C LEU A 33 10.63 0.73 5.13
N ILE A 34 9.89 1.79 4.82
CA ILE A 34 9.57 2.85 5.80
C ILE A 34 8.65 2.30 6.89
N GLY A 35 7.66 1.48 6.54
CA GLY A 35 6.75 0.85 7.49
C GLY A 35 7.46 -0.06 8.50
N LEU A 36 8.49 -0.79 8.06
CA LEU A 36 9.32 -1.59 8.96
C LEU A 36 10.06 -0.72 9.97
N LEU A 37 10.61 0.43 9.52
CA LEU A 37 11.24 1.40 10.41
C LEU A 37 10.22 1.96 11.42
N VAL A 38 9.06 2.40 10.94
CA VAL A 38 8.00 2.96 11.79
C VAL A 38 7.47 1.92 12.78
N MET A 39 7.27 0.68 12.34
CA MET A 39 6.88 -0.43 13.22
C MET A 39 7.93 -0.67 14.31
N THR A 40 9.24 -0.73 13.98
CA THR A 40 10.30 -0.94 14.98
C THR A 40 10.35 0.21 16.00
N MET A 41 10.14 1.45 15.55
CA MET A 41 10.00 2.59 16.46
C MET A 41 8.76 2.45 17.36
N ARG A 42 7.65 1.96 16.82
CA ARG A 42 6.36 1.81 17.51
C ARG A 42 6.38 0.77 18.63
N ILE A 43 7.13 -0.33 18.46
CA ILE A 43 7.32 -1.38 19.47
C ILE A 43 8.51 -1.12 20.42
N SER A 44 9.24 -0.02 20.20
CA SER A 44 10.43 0.33 21.01
C SER A 44 10.05 0.70 22.45
N ASN A 45 10.91 0.37 23.41
CA ASN A 45 10.80 0.81 24.80
C ASN A 45 11.05 2.32 24.99
N LYS A 46 11.61 3.01 23.98
CA LYS A 46 11.88 4.46 24.04
C LYS A 46 10.57 5.23 23.79
N VAL A 47 10.08 5.91 24.81
CA VAL A 47 8.81 6.69 24.78
C VAL A 47 8.80 7.67 23.59
N PHE A 48 9.90 8.38 23.36
CA PHE A 48 10.02 9.35 22.26
C PHE A 48 9.80 8.69 20.90
N ALA A 49 10.55 7.60 20.60
CA ALA A 49 10.43 6.88 19.33
C ALA A 49 9.01 6.34 19.11
N ARG A 50 8.42 5.77 20.17
CA ARG A 50 7.04 5.24 20.12
C ARG A 50 6.01 6.34 19.84
N ASN A 51 6.16 7.51 20.47
CA ASN A 51 5.22 8.62 20.26
C ASN A 51 5.36 9.22 18.85
N VAL A 52 6.58 9.41 18.34
CA VAL A 52 6.81 9.87 16.97
C VAL A 52 6.18 8.91 15.96
N ALA A 53 6.41 7.60 16.11
CA ALA A 53 5.81 6.60 15.23
C ALA A 53 4.27 6.58 15.33
N ARG A 54 3.74 6.75 16.54
CA ARG A 54 2.29 6.84 16.77
C ARG A 54 1.69 8.05 16.06
N THR A 55 2.24 9.23 16.26
CA THR A 55 1.77 10.46 15.60
C THR A 55 1.84 10.34 14.08
N TYR A 56 2.92 9.75 13.54
CA TYR A 56 3.05 9.47 12.12
C TYR A 56 1.92 8.59 11.61
N ILE A 57 1.65 7.47 12.27
CA ILE A 57 0.59 6.53 11.89
C ILE A 57 -0.79 7.21 11.96
N GLU A 58 -1.08 7.90 13.07
CA GLU A 58 -2.35 8.61 13.26
C GLU A 58 -2.58 9.71 12.20
N LEU A 59 -1.52 10.42 11.79
CA LEU A 59 -1.59 11.45 10.75
C LEU A 59 -1.99 10.83 9.40
N PHE A 60 -1.29 9.78 8.95
CA PHE A 60 -1.53 9.18 7.63
C PHE A 60 -2.78 8.32 7.59
N GLN A 61 -3.18 7.68 8.67
CA GLN A 61 -4.44 6.92 8.74
C GLN A 61 -5.66 7.82 8.99
N GLY A 62 -5.47 8.94 9.68
CA GLY A 62 -6.54 9.89 10.00
C GLY A 62 -6.85 10.89 8.88
N THR A 63 -6.07 10.91 7.79
CA THR A 63 -6.28 11.82 6.65
C THR A 63 -6.55 11.06 5.35
N PRO A 64 -7.45 11.56 4.48
CA PRO A 64 -7.71 10.94 3.18
C PRO A 64 -6.46 10.94 2.29
N LEU A 65 -6.21 9.84 1.58
CA LEU A 65 -5.09 9.72 0.63
C LEU A 65 -5.07 10.87 -0.40
N LEU A 66 -6.23 11.29 -0.88
CA LEU A 66 -6.35 12.42 -1.81
C LEU A 66 -5.76 13.71 -1.24
N MET A 67 -6.00 14.00 0.05
CA MET A 67 -5.47 15.20 0.71
C MET A 67 -3.96 15.11 0.89
N GLN A 68 -3.45 13.93 1.23
CA GLN A 68 -2.00 13.68 1.31
C GLN A 68 -1.33 13.90 -0.05
N LEU A 69 -1.95 13.39 -1.13
CA LEU A 69 -1.49 13.58 -2.49
C LEU A 69 -1.45 15.07 -2.89
N PHE A 70 -2.49 15.83 -2.56
CA PHE A 70 -2.54 17.26 -2.82
C PHE A 70 -1.50 18.04 -2.02
N LEU A 71 -1.28 17.69 -0.75
CA LEU A 71 -0.23 18.31 0.06
C LEU A 71 1.17 18.05 -0.52
N VAL A 72 1.43 16.84 -1.00
CA VAL A 72 2.72 16.53 -1.63
C VAL A 72 2.86 17.27 -2.95
N PHE A 73 1.85 17.21 -3.83
CA PHE A 73 1.96 17.79 -5.17
C PHE A 73 1.93 19.31 -5.16
N PHE A 74 0.91 19.90 -4.58
CA PHE A 74 0.75 21.38 -4.55
C PHE A 74 1.56 22.02 -3.42
N GLY A 75 1.70 21.35 -2.26
CA GLY A 75 2.45 21.89 -1.13
C GLY A 75 3.94 22.05 -1.44
N ILE A 76 4.54 21.07 -2.11
CA ILE A 76 5.95 21.15 -2.55
C ILE A 76 6.11 22.26 -3.63
N ALA A 77 5.16 22.35 -4.57
CA ALA A 77 5.18 23.41 -5.59
C ALA A 77 5.11 24.83 -4.99
N LEU A 78 4.36 25.02 -3.90
CA LEU A 78 4.32 26.30 -3.17
C LEU A 78 5.67 26.70 -2.55
N LEU A 79 6.55 25.74 -2.30
CA LEU A 79 7.93 25.98 -1.84
C LEU A 79 8.89 26.31 -3.00
N GLY A 80 8.38 26.46 -4.23
CA GLY A 80 9.17 26.76 -5.42
C GLY A 80 9.89 25.54 -6.02
N ILE A 81 9.49 24.32 -5.65
CA ILE A 81 10.06 23.07 -6.17
C ILE A 81 9.06 22.42 -7.11
N ASP A 82 9.39 22.36 -8.39
CA ASP A 82 8.57 21.66 -9.37
C ASP A 82 8.72 20.14 -9.20
N ILE A 83 7.61 19.50 -8.87
CA ILE A 83 7.55 18.04 -8.70
C ILE A 83 6.67 17.41 -9.80
N SER A 84 7.15 16.35 -10.42
CA SER A 84 6.35 15.64 -11.40
C SER A 84 5.18 14.89 -10.73
N PRO A 85 4.03 14.74 -11.43
CA PRO A 85 2.89 13.97 -10.92
C PRO A 85 3.28 12.54 -10.50
N TRP A 86 4.20 11.91 -11.21
CA TRP A 86 4.69 10.57 -10.89
C TRP A 86 5.41 10.55 -9.53
N LEU A 87 6.33 11.49 -9.30
CA LEU A 87 7.11 11.54 -8.05
C LEU A 87 6.22 11.90 -6.86
N ALA A 88 5.28 12.84 -7.03
CA ALA A 88 4.31 13.17 -6.00
C ALA A 88 3.41 11.98 -5.64
N ALA A 89 2.94 11.23 -6.65
CA ALA A 89 2.17 10.02 -6.46
C ALA A 89 2.97 8.94 -5.72
N ALA A 90 4.22 8.71 -6.13
CA ALA A 90 5.12 7.75 -5.51
C ALA A 90 5.37 8.08 -4.03
N ILE A 91 5.65 9.34 -3.69
CA ILE A 91 5.87 9.79 -2.31
C ILE A 91 4.59 9.63 -1.49
N ALA A 92 3.46 10.17 -1.93
CA ALA A 92 2.20 10.13 -1.17
C ALA A 92 1.74 8.70 -0.89
N LEU A 93 1.74 7.84 -1.93
CA LEU A 93 1.36 6.43 -1.77
C LEU A 93 2.36 5.65 -0.91
N THR A 94 3.64 5.94 -0.99
CA THR A 94 4.67 5.31 -0.14
C THR A 94 4.45 5.64 1.33
N LEU A 95 4.23 6.91 1.66
CA LEU A 95 3.99 7.36 3.04
C LEU A 95 2.68 6.79 3.59
N PHE A 96 1.61 6.83 2.79
CA PHE A 96 0.34 6.18 3.12
C PHE A 96 0.52 4.69 3.40
N THR A 97 1.14 3.96 2.46
CA THR A 97 1.38 2.52 2.57
C THR A 97 2.21 2.16 3.80
N SER A 98 3.23 2.97 4.11
CA SER A 98 4.11 2.72 5.25
C SER A 98 3.40 2.81 6.59
N ALA A 99 2.49 3.75 6.76
CA ALA A 99 1.71 3.90 7.99
C ALA A 99 0.78 2.71 8.23
N TYR A 100 0.14 2.22 7.15
CA TYR A 100 -0.74 1.06 7.24
C TYR A 100 0.02 -0.25 7.47
N LEU A 101 1.12 -0.48 6.74
CA LEU A 101 1.94 -1.68 6.93
C LEU A 101 2.57 -1.72 8.32
N ALA A 102 3.04 -0.58 8.84
CA ALA A 102 3.58 -0.50 10.20
C ALA A 102 2.56 -0.95 11.25
N GLU A 103 1.30 -0.51 11.13
CA GLU A 103 0.24 -0.87 12.06
C GLU A 103 -0.24 -2.32 11.89
N ILE A 104 -0.32 -2.81 10.64
CA ILE A 104 -0.60 -4.23 10.36
C ILE A 104 0.43 -5.12 11.04
N TRP A 105 1.71 -4.83 10.85
CA TRP A 105 2.79 -5.65 11.41
C TRP A 105 2.90 -5.53 12.92
N ARG A 106 2.66 -4.33 13.47
CA ARG A 106 2.55 -4.14 14.93
C ARG A 106 1.43 -5.00 15.50
N GLY A 107 0.24 -4.97 14.88
CA GLY A 107 -0.89 -5.79 15.30
C GLY A 107 -0.58 -7.29 15.27
N CYS A 108 0.21 -7.75 14.28
CA CYS A 108 0.65 -9.14 14.23
C CYS A 108 1.61 -9.51 15.37
N VAL A 109 2.50 -8.59 15.79
CA VAL A 109 3.36 -8.79 16.97
C VAL A 109 2.52 -8.85 18.25
N ASP A 110 1.56 -7.94 18.38
CA ASP A 110 0.69 -7.88 19.57
C ASP A 110 -0.27 -9.07 19.65
N SER A 111 -0.57 -9.73 18.53
CA SER A 111 -1.44 -10.92 18.51
C SER A 111 -0.77 -12.19 19.03
N ILE A 112 0.55 -12.18 19.26
CA ILE A 112 1.26 -13.35 19.81
C ILE A 112 0.87 -13.53 21.27
N ALA A 113 0.45 -14.74 21.60
CA ALA A 113 -0.03 -15.08 22.96
C ALA A 113 0.98 -14.69 24.04
N HIS A 114 0.49 -14.04 25.11
CA HIS A 114 1.33 -13.56 26.22
C HIS A 114 2.20 -14.67 26.85
N GLY A 115 1.70 -15.92 26.86
CA GLY A 115 2.48 -17.08 27.30
C GLY A 115 3.78 -17.33 26.53
N GLN A 116 3.88 -16.89 25.25
CA GLN A 116 5.13 -16.98 24.48
C GLN A 116 6.19 -16.01 25.00
N TRP A 117 5.75 -14.82 25.44
CA TRP A 117 6.61 -13.83 26.09
C TRP A 117 7.08 -14.33 27.47
N GLU A 118 6.17 -14.88 28.29
CA GLU A 118 6.48 -15.41 29.61
C GLU A 118 7.41 -16.63 29.54
N ALA A 119 7.12 -17.56 28.62
CA ALA A 119 7.96 -18.74 28.43
C ALA A 119 9.38 -18.36 27.98
N SER A 120 9.51 -17.41 27.05
CA SER A 120 10.83 -16.94 26.61
C SER A 120 11.59 -16.18 27.71
N ALA A 121 10.89 -15.43 28.57
CA ALA A 121 11.47 -14.78 29.73
C ALA A 121 11.98 -15.82 30.76
N SER A 122 11.26 -16.92 30.95
CA SER A 122 11.66 -18.03 31.84
C SER A 122 12.92 -18.74 31.36
N LEU A 123 13.26 -18.65 30.07
CA LEU A 123 14.52 -19.13 29.50
C LEU A 123 15.67 -18.08 29.63
N ALA A 124 15.49 -17.04 30.44
CA ALA A 124 16.43 -15.95 30.65
C ALA A 124 16.78 -15.14 29.38
N LEU A 125 15.92 -15.17 28.35
CA LEU A 125 16.09 -14.34 27.17
C LEU A 125 15.78 -12.87 27.51
N ASN A 126 16.68 -11.97 27.08
CA ASN A 126 16.40 -10.54 27.21
C ASN A 126 15.30 -10.10 26.23
N PRO A 127 14.67 -8.93 26.40
CA PRO A 127 13.54 -8.50 25.55
C PRO A 127 13.83 -8.47 24.06
N LEU A 128 15.06 -8.16 23.64
CA LEU A 128 15.44 -8.15 22.24
C LEU A 128 15.57 -9.58 21.69
N GLU A 129 16.11 -10.49 22.49
CA GLU A 129 16.20 -11.91 22.14
C GLU A 129 14.82 -12.57 22.07
N GLN A 130 13.93 -12.27 23.02
CA GLN A 130 12.53 -12.71 23.00
C GLN A 130 11.86 -12.26 21.69
N LEU A 131 11.97 -10.96 21.37
CA LEU A 131 11.39 -10.42 20.15
C LEU A 131 11.98 -11.10 18.91
N ARG A 132 13.33 -11.22 18.82
CA ARG A 132 14.02 -11.70 17.62
C ARG A 132 13.84 -13.21 17.39
N TYR A 133 13.94 -14.01 18.42
CA TYR A 133 14.02 -15.47 18.28
C TYR A 133 12.70 -16.18 18.52
N VAL A 134 11.76 -15.57 19.24
CA VAL A 134 10.47 -16.21 19.57
C VAL A 134 9.29 -15.50 18.90
N ILE A 135 9.18 -14.18 19.06
CA ILE A 135 8.00 -13.42 18.66
C ILE A 135 7.97 -13.11 17.17
N LEU A 136 9.04 -12.47 16.64
CA LEU A 136 9.09 -12.08 15.23
C LEU A 136 8.93 -13.25 14.25
N PRO A 137 9.53 -14.43 14.45
CA PRO A 137 9.31 -15.55 13.54
C PRO A 137 7.84 -16.00 13.48
N GLN A 138 7.12 -15.90 14.59
CA GLN A 138 5.68 -16.22 14.66
C GLN A 138 4.87 -15.09 14.05
N ALA A 139 5.13 -13.83 14.42
CA ALA A 139 4.44 -12.66 13.90
C ALA A 139 4.59 -12.51 12.38
N LEU A 140 5.76 -12.80 11.81
CA LEU A 140 6.00 -12.77 10.37
C LEU A 140 5.10 -13.74 9.61
N ARG A 141 4.87 -14.94 10.14
CA ARG A 141 3.94 -15.89 9.53
C ARG A 141 2.53 -15.33 9.48
N ILE A 142 2.05 -14.75 10.59
CA ILE A 142 0.72 -14.14 10.68
C ILE A 142 0.62 -12.91 9.75
N ALA A 143 1.69 -12.14 9.62
CA ALA A 143 1.71 -10.89 8.85
C ALA A 143 1.59 -11.08 7.33
N VAL A 144 1.91 -12.27 6.78
CA VAL A 144 1.90 -12.49 5.33
C VAL A 144 0.52 -12.23 4.72
N ALA A 145 -0.53 -12.82 5.28
CA ALA A 145 -1.89 -12.71 4.72
C ALA A 145 -2.43 -11.28 4.72
N PRO A 146 -2.43 -10.53 5.84
CA PRO A 146 -2.90 -9.13 5.84
C PRO A 146 -2.00 -8.20 5.01
N THR A 147 -0.70 -8.48 4.89
CA THR A 147 0.20 -7.71 4.02
C THR A 147 -0.18 -7.87 2.55
N VAL A 148 -0.41 -9.11 2.09
CA VAL A 148 -0.88 -9.37 0.72
C VAL A 148 -2.28 -8.78 0.52
N GLY A 149 -3.17 -8.89 1.50
CA GLY A 149 -4.50 -8.29 1.45
C GLY A 149 -4.46 -6.77 1.28
N PHE A 150 -3.54 -6.10 1.99
CA PHE A 150 -3.37 -4.65 1.90
C PHE A 150 -2.81 -4.21 0.53
N SER A 151 -2.05 -5.04 -0.17
CA SER A 151 -1.55 -4.70 -1.53
C SER A 151 -2.67 -4.35 -2.50
N VAL A 152 -3.87 -4.94 -2.33
CA VAL A 152 -5.07 -4.60 -3.12
C VAL A 152 -5.48 -3.14 -2.91
N GLN A 153 -5.37 -2.64 -1.67
CA GLN A 153 -5.68 -1.24 -1.37
C GLN A 153 -4.66 -0.29 -2.01
N VAL A 154 -3.39 -0.69 -2.05
CA VAL A 154 -2.33 0.08 -2.71
C VAL A 154 -2.62 0.19 -4.21
N VAL A 155 -2.93 -0.93 -4.88
CA VAL A 155 -3.31 -0.94 -6.31
C VAL A 155 -4.51 -0.02 -6.56
N LYS A 156 -5.58 -0.13 -5.77
CA LYS A 156 -6.76 0.75 -5.91
C LYS A 156 -6.44 2.21 -5.60
N GLY A 157 -5.52 2.46 -4.67
CA GLY A 157 -5.06 3.80 -4.30
C GLY A 157 -4.41 4.56 -5.45
N THR A 158 -3.81 3.86 -6.42
CA THR A 158 -3.20 4.53 -7.59
C THR A 158 -4.22 5.31 -8.42
N ALA A 159 -5.48 4.89 -8.47
CA ALA A 159 -6.54 5.59 -9.20
C ALA A 159 -6.70 7.05 -8.76
N VAL A 160 -6.45 7.36 -7.49
CA VAL A 160 -6.53 8.72 -6.94
C VAL A 160 -5.51 9.65 -7.59
N THR A 161 -4.37 9.13 -8.05
CA THR A 161 -3.29 9.92 -8.65
C THR A 161 -3.63 10.48 -10.04
N SER A 162 -4.71 9.96 -10.67
CA SER A 162 -5.27 10.50 -11.91
C SER A 162 -5.65 11.97 -11.79
N ILE A 163 -6.00 12.43 -10.58
CA ILE A 163 -6.49 13.79 -10.30
C ILE A 163 -5.36 14.82 -10.44
N ILE A 164 -4.12 14.48 -10.04
CA ILE A 164 -2.96 15.34 -10.22
C ILE A 164 -2.32 15.22 -11.62
N GLY A 165 -2.96 14.46 -12.53
CA GLY A 165 -2.49 14.32 -13.91
C GLY A 165 -1.55 13.15 -14.17
N PHE A 166 -1.31 12.27 -13.19
CA PHE A 166 -0.53 11.04 -13.44
C PHE A 166 -1.32 10.08 -14.33
N THR A 167 -0.69 9.67 -15.46
CA THR A 167 -1.33 8.85 -16.49
C THR A 167 -1.17 7.37 -16.17
N GLU A 168 -2.00 6.88 -15.28
CA GLU A 168 -2.21 5.46 -14.95
C GLU A 168 -3.52 4.96 -15.60
N LEU A 169 -3.98 3.77 -15.25
CA LEU A 169 -5.14 3.12 -15.86
C LEU A 169 -6.43 3.98 -15.83
N THR A 170 -6.75 4.61 -14.70
CA THR A 170 -7.95 5.46 -14.57
C THR A 170 -7.85 6.74 -15.42
N LYS A 171 -6.70 7.42 -15.38
CA LYS A 171 -6.46 8.62 -16.18
C LYS A 171 -6.51 8.30 -17.66
N THR A 172 -5.87 7.21 -18.08
CA THR A 172 -5.91 6.73 -19.48
C THR A 172 -7.34 6.43 -19.91
N GLY A 173 -8.12 5.75 -19.04
CA GLY A 173 -9.53 5.51 -19.31
C GLY A 173 -10.34 6.79 -19.47
N GLY A 174 -10.15 7.78 -18.60
CA GLY A 174 -10.82 9.07 -18.72
C GLY A 174 -10.50 9.81 -20.02
N MET A 175 -9.23 9.79 -20.43
CA MET A 175 -8.79 10.38 -21.72
C MET A 175 -9.44 9.68 -22.92
N LEU A 176 -9.45 8.36 -22.91
CA LEU A 176 -10.07 7.56 -23.98
C LEU A 176 -11.59 7.74 -24.01
N ALA A 177 -12.27 7.74 -22.86
CA ALA A 177 -13.70 7.96 -22.77
C ALA A 177 -14.11 9.33 -23.36
N ASN A 178 -13.30 10.36 -23.12
CA ASN A 178 -13.52 11.69 -23.70
C ASN A 178 -13.23 11.75 -25.21
N ALA A 179 -12.25 10.97 -25.68
CA ALA A 179 -11.88 10.95 -27.09
C ALA A 179 -12.83 10.12 -27.96
N THR A 180 -13.36 9.03 -27.41
CA THR A 180 -14.25 8.09 -28.14
C THR A 180 -15.73 8.39 -27.94
N PHE A 181 -16.09 9.15 -26.89
CA PHE A 181 -17.49 9.35 -26.45
C PHE A 181 -18.21 8.04 -26.06
N GLU A 182 -17.45 6.99 -25.72
CA GLU A 182 -17.95 5.68 -25.29
C GLU A 182 -17.58 5.34 -23.84
N PRO A 183 -18.04 6.11 -22.85
CA PRO A 183 -17.60 5.96 -21.46
C PRO A 183 -17.94 4.59 -20.88
N PHE A 184 -19.07 3.99 -21.22
CA PHE A 184 -19.46 2.68 -20.69
C PHE A 184 -18.48 1.57 -21.11
N MET A 185 -18.10 1.52 -22.38
CA MET A 185 -17.15 0.56 -22.89
C MET A 185 -15.77 0.77 -22.24
N VAL A 186 -15.28 2.01 -22.27
CA VAL A 186 -13.93 2.32 -21.76
C VAL A 186 -13.81 2.07 -20.26
N TYR A 187 -14.77 2.57 -19.44
CA TYR A 187 -14.72 2.33 -18.00
C TYR A 187 -15.02 0.88 -17.63
N GLY A 188 -15.78 0.15 -18.45
CA GLY A 188 -15.93 -1.30 -18.33
C GLY A 188 -14.59 -2.03 -18.47
N LEU A 189 -13.77 -1.64 -19.45
CA LEU A 189 -12.42 -2.18 -19.65
C LEU A 189 -11.45 -1.75 -18.52
N VAL A 190 -11.54 -0.51 -18.04
CA VAL A 190 -10.79 -0.05 -16.87
C VAL A 190 -11.12 -0.88 -15.63
N ALA A 191 -12.40 -1.10 -15.37
CA ALA A 191 -12.88 -1.92 -14.26
C ALA A 191 -12.37 -3.37 -14.37
N LEU A 192 -12.42 -3.94 -15.59
CA LEU A 192 -11.87 -5.25 -15.87
C LEU A 192 -10.35 -5.30 -15.60
N GLY A 193 -9.59 -4.26 -16.01
CA GLY A 193 -8.17 -4.15 -15.74
C GLY A 193 -7.85 -4.16 -14.23
N TYR A 194 -8.54 -3.35 -13.43
CA TYR A 194 -8.40 -3.39 -11.96
C TYR A 194 -8.83 -4.72 -11.37
N PHE A 195 -9.91 -5.33 -11.88
CA PHE A 195 -10.36 -6.62 -11.42
C PHE A 195 -9.30 -7.71 -11.64
N LEU A 196 -8.71 -7.75 -12.83
CA LEU A 196 -7.65 -8.72 -13.17
C LEU A 196 -6.39 -8.55 -12.31
N LEU A 197 -6.09 -7.35 -11.85
CA LEU A 197 -5.00 -7.11 -10.89
C LEU A 197 -5.38 -7.46 -9.45
N CYS A 198 -6.52 -6.99 -9.00
CA CYS A 198 -6.92 -7.08 -7.59
C CYS A 198 -7.44 -8.46 -7.19
N TYR A 199 -8.13 -9.16 -8.11
CA TYR A 199 -8.75 -10.45 -7.81
C TYR A 199 -7.72 -11.55 -7.48
N PRO A 200 -6.63 -11.76 -8.25
CA PRO A 200 -5.59 -12.72 -7.89
C PRO A 200 -4.92 -12.40 -6.54
N LEU A 201 -4.66 -11.13 -6.26
CA LEU A 201 -4.09 -10.69 -4.98
C LEU A 201 -5.04 -11.01 -3.82
N SER A 202 -6.34 -10.74 -3.99
CA SER A 202 -7.36 -11.06 -2.98
C SER A 202 -7.51 -12.57 -2.76
N LEU A 203 -7.42 -13.37 -3.82
CA LEU A 203 -7.45 -14.85 -3.71
C LEU A 203 -6.22 -15.36 -2.96
N SER A 204 -5.03 -14.82 -3.29
CA SER A 204 -3.78 -15.19 -2.65
C SER A 204 -3.80 -14.86 -1.15
N ALA A 205 -4.30 -13.67 -0.76
CA ALA A 205 -4.45 -13.30 0.64
C ALA A 205 -5.34 -14.29 1.40
N ARG A 206 -6.52 -14.61 0.87
CA ARG A 206 -7.46 -15.58 1.48
C ARG A 206 -6.89 -17.00 1.56
N TYR A 207 -6.15 -17.43 0.55
CA TYR A 207 -5.50 -18.74 0.56
C TYR A 207 -4.43 -18.82 1.65
N LEU A 208 -3.60 -17.77 1.77
CA LEU A 208 -2.57 -17.67 2.80
C LEU A 208 -3.17 -17.65 4.21
N GLU A 209 -4.24 -16.87 4.41
CA GLU A 209 -4.96 -16.82 5.68
C GLU A 209 -5.46 -18.20 6.12
N ARG A 210 -6.14 -18.93 5.23
CA ARG A 210 -6.62 -20.29 5.51
C ARG A 210 -5.51 -21.27 5.85
N ARG A 211 -4.38 -21.19 5.13
CA ARG A 211 -3.22 -22.09 5.42
C ARG A 211 -2.59 -21.79 6.77
N LEU A 212 -2.47 -20.53 7.14
CA LEU A 212 -1.83 -20.12 8.38
C LEU A 212 -2.71 -20.41 9.60
N HIS A 213 -4.03 -20.28 9.49
CA HIS A 213 -4.97 -20.68 10.55
C HIS A 213 -5.09 -22.21 10.70
N ALA A 214 -4.86 -22.98 9.65
CA ALA A 214 -4.92 -24.46 9.75
C ALA A 214 -3.66 -25.08 10.38
N SER A 215 -2.58 -24.29 10.54
CA SER A 215 -1.28 -24.72 11.10
C SER A 215 -0.99 -24.15 12.49
N ALA A 216 -1.95 -23.46 13.10
CA ALA A 216 -1.91 -22.94 14.48
C ALA A 216 -2.81 -23.78 15.38
#